data_e8c7d4efa310ecf099c8875d201ca265
#
_entry.id   e8c7d4efa310ecf099c8875d201ca265
#
_cell.length_a   1.000
_cell.length_b   1.000
_cell.length_c   1.000
_cell.angle_alpha   90.00
_cell.angle_beta   90.00
_cell.angle_gamma   90.00
#
_symmetry.space_group_name_H-M   'P 1'
#
loop_
_entity.id
_entity.type
_entity.pdbx_description
1 polymer ?
#
loop_
_entity_poly.entity_id
_entity_poly.type
_entity_poly.pdbx_seq_one_letter_code
_entity_poly.pdbx_strand_id
1 'polypeptide(L)'
;MLAAMYILQRGTPFVYQGQEIGMTNICLPELSMYKDVASHNNFRVASKLFGKKKAMELLKVSSRENARTPVQWTAEANAGFTSGEPWFSVNPNYTRVNVAAQEEDPDSLLNFYRALLAYRKREPLVLWGEYKEHFPKSRDFYVYERGYQGRKLLVICRFGTASKAF
;
A
#
# COMPACT_ATOMS: atom_id res chain seq x y z
N MET A 1 -5.17 8.86 -1.65
CA MET A 1 -6.12 8.44 -2.70
C MET A 1 -6.49 6.96 -2.56
N LEU A 2 -5.57 5.99 -2.70
CA LEU A 2 -5.90 4.55 -2.63
C LEU A 2 -6.62 4.15 -1.33
N ALA A 3 -6.20 4.66 -0.16
CA ALA A 3 -6.88 4.41 1.10
C ALA A 3 -8.37 4.84 1.06
N ALA A 4 -8.66 6.05 0.57
CA ALA A 4 -10.03 6.52 0.44
C ALA A 4 -10.83 5.65 -0.53
N MET A 5 -10.21 5.21 -1.62
CA MET A 5 -10.85 4.36 -2.63
C MET A 5 -11.45 3.09 -2.02
N TYR A 6 -10.71 2.37 -1.18
CA TYR A 6 -11.19 1.08 -0.68
C TYR A 6 -11.78 1.12 0.73
N ILE A 7 -11.29 2.00 1.63
CA ILE A 7 -11.81 2.09 3.01
C ILE A 7 -13.26 2.59 3.04
N LEU A 8 -13.66 3.44 2.10
CA LEU A 8 -15.02 3.98 2.02
C LEU A 8 -16.00 3.07 1.27
N GLN A 9 -15.55 1.96 0.72
CA GLN A 9 -16.44 0.97 0.12
C GLN A 9 -17.25 0.19 1.17
N ARG A 10 -18.28 -0.51 0.69
CA ARG A 10 -19.04 -1.46 1.51
C ARG A 10 -18.21 -2.71 1.77
N GLY A 11 -18.34 -3.31 2.94
CA GLY A 11 -17.60 -4.50 3.35
C GLY A 11 -16.53 -4.19 4.39
N THR A 12 -15.70 -5.14 4.74
CA THR A 12 -14.63 -5.01 5.73
C THR A 12 -13.33 -4.64 5.03
N PRO A 13 -12.75 -3.45 5.26
CA PRO A 13 -11.46 -3.11 4.70
C PRO A 13 -10.35 -3.86 5.45
N PHE A 14 -9.37 -4.35 4.71
CA PHE A 14 -8.15 -4.90 5.25
C PHE A 14 -7.01 -3.94 5.00
N VAL A 15 -6.27 -3.58 6.04
CA VAL A 15 -5.04 -2.79 5.95
C VAL A 15 -3.88 -3.74 6.15
N TYR A 16 -3.02 -3.88 5.14
CA TYR A 16 -1.81 -4.68 5.27
C TYR A 16 -0.74 -3.87 6.03
N GLN A 17 0.00 -4.52 6.95
CA GLN A 17 1.02 -3.85 7.76
C GLN A 17 2.03 -3.07 6.91
N GLY A 18 2.28 -1.82 7.27
CA GLY A 18 3.17 -0.91 6.55
C GLY A 18 2.50 -0.13 5.42
N GLN A 19 1.30 -0.52 4.98
CA GLN A 19 0.53 0.22 3.99
C GLN A 19 0.11 1.59 4.54
N GLU A 20 -0.24 1.65 5.81
CA GLU A 20 -0.67 2.85 6.53
C GLU A 20 0.43 3.90 6.68
N ILE A 21 1.70 3.51 6.56
CA ILE A 21 2.85 4.42 6.57
C ILE A 21 3.53 4.55 5.21
N GLY A 22 3.00 3.88 4.19
CA GLY A 22 3.53 3.94 2.83
C GLY A 22 4.87 3.22 2.64
N MET A 23 5.08 2.09 3.32
CA MET A 23 6.25 1.23 3.07
C MET A 23 6.31 0.83 1.59
N THR A 24 7.51 0.81 1.04
CA THR A 24 7.76 0.47 -0.37
C THR A 24 8.49 -0.85 -0.51
N ASN A 25 8.59 -1.36 -1.74
CA ASN A 25 9.41 -2.53 -2.05
C ASN A 25 10.87 -2.31 -1.64
N ILE A 26 11.48 -3.31 -1.04
CA ILE A 26 12.89 -3.27 -0.61
C ILE A 26 13.87 -3.32 -1.79
N CYS A 27 13.47 -3.91 -2.92
CA CYS A 27 14.29 -3.98 -4.14
C CYS A 27 15.70 -4.57 -3.92
N LEU A 28 15.81 -5.74 -3.30
CA LEU A 28 17.08 -6.40 -3.01
C LEU A 28 17.94 -6.53 -4.27
N PRO A 29 19.24 -6.16 -4.22
CA PRO A 29 20.09 -6.10 -5.42
C PRO A 29 20.50 -7.47 -5.97
N GLU A 30 20.62 -8.50 -5.11
CA GLU A 30 21.16 -9.81 -5.47
C GLU A 30 20.17 -10.93 -5.17
N LEU A 31 20.20 -11.98 -5.99
CA LEU A 31 19.35 -13.17 -5.80
C LEU A 31 19.61 -13.89 -4.48
N SER A 32 20.85 -13.91 -4.01
CA SER A 32 21.29 -14.51 -2.74
C SER A 32 20.59 -13.92 -1.51
N MET A 33 20.13 -12.68 -1.61
CA MET A 33 19.42 -11.98 -0.54
C MET A 33 17.95 -12.37 -0.44
N TYR A 34 17.40 -13.00 -1.48
CA TYR A 34 16.03 -13.53 -1.46
C TYR A 34 16.01 -14.90 -0.79
N LYS A 35 15.12 -15.08 0.19
CA LYS A 35 14.99 -16.32 0.99
C LYS A 35 13.81 -17.19 0.55
N ASP A 36 12.85 -16.63 -0.18
CA ASP A 36 11.66 -17.34 -0.64
C ASP A 36 12.00 -18.25 -1.84
N VAL A 37 11.72 -19.54 -1.72
CA VAL A 37 11.88 -20.53 -2.80
C VAL A 37 11.17 -20.12 -4.08
N ALA A 38 9.99 -19.47 -3.97
CA ALA A 38 9.28 -18.96 -5.13
C ALA A 38 10.08 -17.88 -5.87
N SER A 39 10.81 -17.01 -5.15
CA SER A 39 11.67 -15.99 -5.76
C SER A 39 12.77 -16.63 -6.60
N HIS A 40 13.44 -17.66 -6.08
CA HIS A 40 14.48 -18.40 -6.81
C HIS A 40 13.92 -19.14 -8.03
N ASN A 41 12.76 -19.78 -7.88
CA ASN A 41 12.11 -20.48 -9.00
C ASN A 41 11.67 -19.51 -10.10
N ASN A 42 11.02 -18.40 -9.74
CA ASN A 42 10.59 -17.37 -10.68
C ASN A 42 11.79 -16.74 -11.40
N PHE A 43 12.87 -16.44 -10.68
CA PHE A 43 14.10 -15.94 -11.29
C PHE A 43 14.70 -16.95 -12.30
N ARG A 44 14.74 -18.24 -11.94
CA ARG A 44 15.27 -19.29 -12.84
C ARG A 44 14.48 -19.37 -14.14
N VAL A 45 13.14 -19.33 -14.06
CA VAL A 45 12.28 -19.38 -15.26
C VAL A 45 12.42 -18.08 -16.07
N ALA A 46 12.30 -16.93 -15.42
CA ALA A 46 12.41 -15.64 -16.09
C ALA A 46 13.80 -15.42 -16.74
N SER A 47 14.87 -15.92 -16.10
CA SER A 47 16.22 -15.81 -16.65
C SER A 47 16.41 -16.56 -17.98
N LYS A 48 15.73 -17.70 -18.14
CA LYS A 48 15.76 -18.47 -19.39
C LYS A 48 15.00 -17.76 -20.50
N LEU A 49 13.94 -17.02 -20.17
CA LEU A 49 13.08 -16.36 -21.15
C LEU A 49 13.57 -14.95 -21.52
N PHE A 50 14.06 -14.19 -20.55
CA PHE A 50 14.32 -12.75 -20.69
C PHE A 50 15.76 -12.35 -20.34
N GLY A 51 16.61 -13.30 -19.96
CA GLY A 51 17.97 -13.06 -19.46
C GLY A 51 18.00 -12.62 -17.99
N LYS A 52 19.17 -12.78 -17.34
CA LYS A 52 19.34 -12.56 -15.89
C LYS A 52 19.02 -11.13 -15.44
N LYS A 53 19.42 -10.13 -16.23
CA LYS A 53 19.17 -8.72 -15.88
C LYS A 53 17.68 -8.43 -15.78
N LYS A 54 16.91 -8.81 -16.79
CA LYS A 54 15.45 -8.59 -16.82
C LYS A 54 14.73 -9.41 -15.74
N ALA A 55 15.18 -10.64 -15.52
CA ALA A 55 14.64 -11.49 -14.45
C ALA A 55 14.83 -10.85 -13.07
N MET A 56 15.99 -10.22 -12.79
CA MET A 56 16.22 -9.47 -11.56
C MET A 56 15.30 -8.25 -11.42
N GLU A 57 15.10 -7.48 -12.50
CA GLU A 57 14.16 -6.34 -12.49
C GLU A 57 12.74 -6.79 -12.16
N LEU A 58 12.28 -7.87 -12.77
CA LEU A 58 10.96 -8.45 -12.48
C LEU A 58 10.85 -8.94 -11.04
N LEU A 59 11.89 -9.63 -10.54
CA LEU A 59 11.93 -10.13 -9.18
C LEU A 59 11.83 -9.01 -8.13
N LYS A 60 12.57 -7.91 -8.32
CA LYS A 60 12.52 -6.74 -7.42
C LYS A 60 11.10 -6.19 -7.23
N VAL A 61 10.28 -6.26 -8.27
CA VAL A 61 8.90 -5.71 -8.22
C VAL A 61 7.90 -6.74 -7.74
N SER A 62 8.07 -8.03 -8.12
CA SER A 62 7.03 -9.06 -7.94
C SER A 62 7.25 -9.99 -6.76
N SER A 63 8.41 -9.93 -6.10
CA SER A 63 8.69 -10.82 -4.98
C SER A 63 7.75 -10.59 -3.80
N ARG A 64 7.25 -11.68 -3.21
CA ARG A 64 6.48 -11.64 -1.97
C ARG A 64 7.27 -11.13 -0.77
N GLU A 65 8.59 -11.14 -0.83
CA GLU A 65 9.47 -10.65 0.21
C GLU A 65 9.33 -9.14 0.43
N ASN A 66 8.90 -8.40 -0.59
CA ASN A 66 8.55 -6.98 -0.45
C ASN A 66 7.47 -6.72 0.61
N ALA A 67 6.57 -7.68 0.83
CA ALA A 67 5.50 -7.58 1.82
C ALA A 67 5.87 -8.22 3.18
N ARG A 68 7.12 -8.68 3.36
CA ARG A 68 7.58 -9.40 4.56
C ARG A 68 8.72 -8.71 5.29
N THR A 69 9.10 -7.53 4.84
CA THR A 69 10.11 -6.71 5.51
C THR A 69 9.63 -6.28 6.90
N PRO A 70 10.55 -6.11 7.87
CA PRO A 70 10.21 -5.56 9.17
C PRO A 70 9.46 -4.24 9.07
N VAL A 71 8.45 -4.04 9.92
CA VAL A 71 7.74 -2.75 10.02
C VAL A 71 8.70 -1.68 10.51
N GLN A 72 8.65 -0.52 9.88
CA GLN A 72 9.53 0.61 10.16
C GLN A 72 8.93 1.48 11.26
N TRP A 73 9.34 1.22 12.51
CA TRP A 73 8.82 1.93 13.69
C TRP A 73 9.49 3.27 13.90
N THR A 74 10.83 3.33 13.77
CA THR A 74 11.63 4.53 14.02
C THR A 74 12.74 4.70 12.99
N ALA A 75 13.45 5.83 13.03
CA ALA A 75 14.64 6.07 12.23
C ALA A 75 15.93 5.45 12.82
N GLU A 76 15.83 4.71 13.93
CA GLU A 76 16.97 4.08 14.61
C GLU A 76 17.37 2.74 13.96
N ALA A 77 18.42 2.13 14.50
CA ALA A 77 18.95 0.86 14.00
C ALA A 77 17.83 -0.19 13.86
N ASN A 78 17.88 -0.97 12.77
CA ASN A 78 16.86 -1.96 12.41
C ASN A 78 15.43 -1.38 12.36
N ALA A 79 15.28 -0.09 12.07
CA ALA A 79 14.00 0.63 12.06
C ALA A 79 13.23 0.56 13.39
N GLY A 80 13.92 0.38 14.52
CA GLY A 80 13.30 0.14 15.82
C GLY A 80 12.52 -1.18 15.93
N PHE A 81 12.66 -2.09 14.97
CA PHE A 81 11.93 -3.34 14.93
C PHE A 81 12.50 -4.39 15.91
N THR A 82 13.83 -4.45 16.02
CA THR A 82 14.53 -5.40 16.91
C THR A 82 15.89 -4.85 17.33
N SER A 83 16.34 -5.22 18.53
CA SER A 83 17.71 -4.98 19.00
C SER A 83 18.71 -6.03 18.47
N GLY A 84 18.23 -7.17 17.97
CA GLY A 84 19.05 -8.23 17.37
C GLY A 84 19.11 -8.11 15.84
N GLU A 85 19.65 -9.15 15.20
CA GLU A 85 19.64 -9.24 13.74
C GLU A 85 18.22 -9.60 13.25
N PRO A 86 17.61 -8.76 12.36
CA PRO A 86 16.30 -9.09 11.81
C PRO A 86 16.41 -10.27 10.84
N TRP A 87 15.43 -11.18 10.87
CA TRP A 87 15.40 -12.34 9.98
C TRP A 87 15.41 -11.99 8.50
N PHE A 88 14.95 -10.79 8.18
CA PHE A 88 14.89 -10.21 6.84
C PHE A 88 15.40 -8.76 6.86
N SER A 89 16.05 -8.35 5.78
CA SER A 89 16.60 -6.99 5.69
C SER A 89 15.54 -5.92 5.86
N VAL A 90 15.86 -4.89 6.63
CA VAL A 90 15.03 -3.69 6.75
C VAL A 90 15.18 -2.86 5.48
N ASN A 91 14.08 -2.29 5.00
CA ASN A 91 14.14 -1.38 3.85
C ASN A 91 14.93 -0.12 4.23
N PRO A 92 15.99 0.25 3.48
CA PRO A 92 16.87 1.36 3.85
C PRO A 92 16.18 2.73 3.92
N ASN A 93 14.96 2.85 3.41
CA ASN A 93 14.21 4.09 3.50
C ASN A 93 13.57 4.35 4.88
N TYR A 94 13.78 3.46 5.87
CA TYR A 94 13.22 3.57 7.22
C TYR A 94 13.58 4.87 7.92
N THR A 95 14.69 5.50 7.55
CA THR A 95 15.10 6.79 8.11
C THR A 95 14.14 7.94 7.76
N ARG A 96 13.31 7.76 6.70
CA ARG A 96 12.33 8.75 6.24
C ARG A 96 10.90 8.25 6.33
N VAL A 97 10.70 6.94 6.13
CA VAL A 97 9.37 6.31 6.17
C VAL A 97 9.32 5.45 7.43
N ASN A 98 8.74 5.97 8.49
CA ASN A 98 8.57 5.25 9.76
C ASN A 98 7.38 5.80 10.55
N VAL A 99 6.92 5.00 11.51
CA VAL A 99 5.75 5.32 12.34
C VAL A 99 6.01 6.58 13.17
N ALA A 100 7.15 6.65 13.89
CA ALA A 100 7.42 7.75 14.81
C ALA A 100 7.38 9.13 14.11
N ALA A 101 8.04 9.27 12.96
CA ALA A 101 8.02 10.51 12.21
C ALA A 101 6.60 10.87 11.71
N GLN A 102 5.79 9.87 11.35
CA GLN A 102 4.44 10.11 10.85
C GLN A 102 3.42 10.37 11.97
N GLU A 103 3.67 9.92 13.19
CA GLU A 103 2.82 10.26 14.33
C GLU A 103 2.84 11.75 14.67
N GLU A 104 3.99 12.38 14.50
CA GLU A 104 4.19 13.81 14.77
C GLU A 104 3.70 14.72 13.63
N ASP A 105 3.52 14.18 12.42
CA ASP A 105 3.06 14.94 11.25
C ASP A 105 1.55 14.77 11.06
N PRO A 106 0.73 15.80 11.30
CA PRO A 106 -0.72 15.74 11.15
C PRO A 106 -1.18 15.45 9.71
N ASP A 107 -0.37 15.79 8.72
CA ASP A 107 -0.65 15.58 7.30
C ASP A 107 -0.07 14.26 6.76
N SER A 108 0.49 13.42 7.64
CA SER A 108 1.08 12.14 7.28
C SER A 108 0.05 11.14 6.75
N LEU A 109 0.56 10.15 6.04
CA LEU A 109 -0.27 9.04 5.56
C LEU A 109 -0.89 8.24 6.73
N LEU A 110 -0.13 8.02 7.80
CA LEU A 110 -0.62 7.33 9.01
C LEU A 110 -1.80 8.07 9.65
N ASN A 111 -1.68 9.38 9.82
CA ASN A 111 -2.75 10.18 10.42
C ASN A 111 -3.96 10.30 9.47
N PHE A 112 -3.74 10.32 8.16
CA PHE A 112 -4.82 10.19 7.19
C PHE A 112 -5.57 8.85 7.33
N TYR A 113 -4.87 7.71 7.46
CA TYR A 113 -5.51 6.42 7.70
C TYR A 113 -6.31 6.40 9.01
N ARG A 114 -5.74 6.94 10.10
CA ARG A 114 -6.43 7.06 11.39
C ARG A 114 -7.73 7.85 11.28
N ALA A 115 -7.67 9.01 10.65
CA ALA A 115 -8.86 9.87 10.44
C ALA A 115 -9.92 9.17 9.58
N LEU A 116 -9.50 8.50 8.51
CA LEU A 116 -10.40 7.82 7.59
C LEU A 116 -11.09 6.60 8.23
N LEU A 117 -10.37 5.81 9.03
CA LEU A 117 -10.94 4.68 9.78
C LEU A 117 -11.86 5.16 10.90
N ALA A 118 -11.50 6.25 11.58
CA ALA A 118 -12.37 6.88 12.59
C ALA A 118 -13.66 7.42 11.96
N TYR A 119 -13.57 8.06 10.79
CA TYR A 119 -14.74 8.50 10.02
C TYR A 119 -15.62 7.30 9.65
N ARG A 120 -15.04 6.26 9.04
CA ARG A 120 -15.78 5.05 8.68
C ARG A 120 -16.51 4.46 9.87
N LYS A 121 -15.85 4.34 11.05
CA LYS A 121 -16.44 3.73 12.25
C LYS A 121 -17.70 4.45 12.76
N ARG A 122 -17.75 5.77 12.59
CA ARG A 122 -18.89 6.62 13.08
C ARG A 122 -19.93 6.92 12.00
N GLU A 123 -19.66 6.64 10.72
CA GLU A 123 -20.54 7.05 9.62
C GLU A 123 -21.36 5.87 9.09
N PRO A 124 -22.65 5.74 9.47
CA PRO A 124 -23.53 4.66 9.01
C PRO A 124 -23.65 4.60 7.48
N LEU A 125 -23.55 5.74 6.81
CA LEU A 125 -23.59 5.82 5.35
C LEU A 125 -22.45 5.02 4.72
N VAL A 126 -21.24 5.04 5.30
CA VAL A 126 -20.11 4.24 4.82
C VAL A 126 -20.27 2.76 5.16
N LEU A 127 -20.82 2.44 6.34
CA LEU A 127 -20.99 1.06 6.80
C LEU A 127 -22.12 0.34 6.04
N TRP A 128 -23.29 0.97 5.97
CA TRP A 128 -24.52 0.33 5.56
C TRP A 128 -25.08 0.83 4.24
N GLY A 129 -24.58 1.97 3.74
CA GLY A 129 -25.06 2.61 2.52
C GLY A 129 -24.99 1.68 1.30
N GLU A 130 -25.91 1.90 0.37
CA GLU A 130 -25.86 1.28 -0.94
C GLU A 130 -24.63 1.75 -1.72
N TYR A 131 -24.16 0.93 -2.64
CA TYR A 131 -23.04 1.23 -3.52
C TYR A 131 -23.55 1.41 -4.95
N LYS A 132 -23.11 2.50 -5.60
CA LYS A 132 -23.36 2.73 -7.00
C LYS A 132 -22.10 3.23 -7.67
N GLU A 133 -21.60 2.50 -8.66
CA GLU A 133 -20.47 2.94 -9.48
C GLU A 133 -20.92 3.92 -10.55
N HIS A 134 -20.09 4.93 -10.80
CA HIS A 134 -20.23 5.90 -11.86
C HIS A 134 -19.06 5.76 -12.84
N PHE A 135 -19.34 5.99 -14.14
CA PHE A 135 -18.32 5.96 -15.20
C PHE A 135 -17.47 4.66 -15.24
N PRO A 136 -18.07 3.46 -15.25
CA PRO A 136 -17.33 2.18 -15.13
C PRO A 136 -16.35 1.89 -16.27
N LYS A 137 -16.43 2.65 -17.38
CA LYS A 137 -15.51 2.55 -18.53
C LYS A 137 -14.38 3.59 -18.50
N SER A 138 -14.34 4.46 -17.49
CA SER A 138 -13.26 5.44 -17.36
C SER A 138 -11.93 4.75 -17.06
N ARG A 139 -10.87 5.18 -17.75
CA ARG A 139 -9.49 4.74 -17.47
C ARG A 139 -8.74 5.68 -16.53
N ASP A 140 -9.28 6.88 -16.34
CA ASP A 140 -8.65 7.96 -15.57
C ASP A 140 -9.26 8.12 -14.18
N PHE A 141 -10.51 7.69 -13.99
CA PHE A 141 -11.26 7.88 -12.75
C PHE A 141 -11.88 6.58 -12.27
N TYR A 142 -11.86 6.39 -10.98
CA TYR A 142 -12.73 5.45 -10.28
C TYR A 142 -13.67 6.25 -9.39
N VAL A 143 -14.96 6.17 -9.67
CA VAL A 143 -15.98 7.01 -9.03
C VAL A 143 -17.11 6.14 -8.53
N TYR A 144 -17.46 6.31 -7.28
CA TYR A 144 -18.63 5.65 -6.71
C TYR A 144 -19.36 6.52 -5.69
N GLU A 145 -20.64 6.25 -5.56
CA GLU A 145 -21.55 6.86 -4.58
C GLU A 145 -21.92 5.82 -3.51
N ARG A 146 -21.97 6.28 -2.28
CA ARG A 146 -22.61 5.57 -1.17
C ARG A 146 -23.87 6.33 -0.79
N GLY A 147 -25.01 5.64 -0.65
CA GLY A 147 -26.30 6.23 -0.31
C GLY A 147 -26.92 5.59 0.93
N TYR A 148 -27.38 6.40 1.90
CA TYR A 148 -28.02 5.91 3.12
C TYR A 148 -28.97 6.97 3.68
N GLN A 149 -30.24 6.62 3.88
CA GLN A 149 -31.26 7.51 4.46
C GLN A 149 -31.29 8.92 3.89
N GLY A 150 -31.29 9.02 2.54
CA GLY A 150 -31.34 10.30 1.82
C GLY A 150 -30.01 11.06 1.75
N ARG A 151 -28.98 10.63 2.47
CA ARG A 151 -27.63 11.20 2.40
C ARG A 151 -26.80 10.47 1.36
N LYS A 152 -25.85 11.19 0.74
CA LYS A 152 -24.95 10.66 -0.28
C LYS A 152 -23.51 11.06 0.00
N LEU A 153 -22.60 10.14 -0.27
CA LEU A 153 -21.16 10.35 -0.28
C LEU A 153 -20.65 9.96 -1.66
N LEU A 154 -20.10 10.92 -2.38
CA LEU A 154 -19.43 10.68 -3.66
C LEU A 154 -17.92 10.57 -3.43
N VAL A 155 -17.33 9.48 -3.86
CA VAL A 155 -15.88 9.25 -3.79
C VAL A 155 -15.32 9.27 -5.21
N ILE A 156 -14.36 10.17 -5.43
CA ILE A 156 -13.72 10.36 -6.75
C ILE A 156 -12.23 10.09 -6.58
N CYS A 157 -11.73 9.05 -7.24
CA CYS A 157 -10.32 8.71 -7.28
C CYS A 157 -9.81 8.86 -8.71
N ARG A 158 -8.78 9.71 -8.88
CA ARG A 158 -8.19 9.97 -10.19
C ARG A 158 -6.85 9.26 -10.33
N PHE A 159 -6.69 8.47 -11.38
CA PHE A 159 -5.46 7.74 -11.71
C PHE A 159 -4.69 8.33 -12.89
N GLY A 160 -5.36 9.13 -13.73
CA GLY A 160 -4.74 9.78 -14.87
C GLY A 160 -3.84 10.97 -14.46
N THR A 161 -2.81 11.24 -15.25
CA THR A 161 -1.86 12.35 -15.04
C THR A 161 -2.28 13.64 -15.74
N ALA A 162 -3.05 13.54 -16.83
CA ALA A 162 -3.50 14.71 -17.60
C ALA A 162 -4.58 15.51 -16.87
N SER A 163 -4.56 16.83 -16.96
CA SER A 163 -5.64 17.68 -16.44
C SER A 163 -6.89 17.45 -17.29
N LYS A 164 -7.87 16.75 -16.76
CA LYS A 164 -9.19 16.57 -17.37
C LYS A 164 -10.26 17.06 -16.41
N ALA A 165 -11.24 17.76 -16.91
CA ALA A 165 -12.46 18.06 -16.16
C ALA A 165 -13.22 16.77 -15.87
N PHE A 166 -13.83 16.73 -14.69
CA PHE A 166 -14.75 15.68 -14.27
C PHE A 166 -16.17 16.02 -14.73
#